data_c9bda3140e48f1f843f668c12688e438
#
_entry.id   c9bda3140e48f1f843f668c12688e438
#
_cell.length_a   1.000
_cell.length_b   1.000
_cell.length_c   1.000
_cell.angle_alpha   90.00
_cell.angle_beta   90.00
_cell.angle_gamma   90.00
#
_symmetry.space_group_name_H-M   'P 1'
#
loop_
_entity.id
_entity.type
_entity.pdbx_description
1 polymer ?
#
loop_
_entity_poly.entity_id
_entity_poly.type
_entity_poly.pdbx_seq_one_letter_code
_entity_poly.pdbx_strand_id
1 'polypeptide(L)'
;MKKISTLVMGLLLLSGLAACSILPPVEPVTYYRLPATSLTLPAKLHSSPSLPMSLRINQPNADGLLAGERIVVLPDDNQLSVYQGVRWEAPAPILWRNNLMDTWSQTGKIQYLSSDTEALQVDLELGGTLRAFHTEYHAGQPKVHIQFDAQLIDPRSRRILASQRFSSQQVPASADAAAVVAAFGEAQQQLSQQLLTWLLSVKTTRDR
;
A
#
# COMPACT_ATOMS: atom_id res chain seq x y z
N MET A 1 -45.95 57.02 -2.22
CA MET A 1 -45.97 55.58 -2.58
C MET A 1 -44.69 55.12 -3.31
N LYS A 2 -44.09 55.92 -4.22
CA LYS A 2 -42.85 55.49 -4.95
C LYS A 2 -41.60 55.30 -4.04
N LYS A 3 -41.42 56.07 -2.95
CA LYS A 3 -40.26 56.00 -2.05
C LYS A 3 -40.26 54.77 -1.15
N ILE A 4 -41.44 54.21 -0.80
CA ILE A 4 -41.56 53.01 0.00
C ILE A 4 -41.22 51.76 -0.85
N SER A 5 -41.59 51.76 -2.13
CA SER A 5 -41.27 50.64 -3.03
C SER A 5 -39.77 50.49 -3.29
N THR A 6 -39.03 51.63 -3.38
CA THR A 6 -37.56 51.59 -3.58
C THR A 6 -36.81 51.09 -2.32
N LEU A 7 -37.31 51.39 -1.12
CA LEU A 7 -36.73 50.98 0.14
C LEU A 7 -36.94 49.46 0.37
N VAL A 8 -38.11 48.93 0.03
CA VAL A 8 -38.41 47.50 0.11
C VAL A 8 -37.60 46.70 -0.91
N MET A 9 -37.41 47.21 -2.12
CA MET A 9 -36.57 46.59 -3.17
C MET A 9 -35.11 46.55 -2.74
N GLY A 10 -34.58 47.59 -2.09
CA GLY A 10 -33.20 47.63 -1.58
C GLY A 10 -32.97 46.63 -0.43
N LEU A 11 -33.94 46.44 0.46
CA LEU A 11 -33.86 45.50 1.57
C LEU A 11 -33.93 44.05 1.12
N LEU A 12 -34.69 43.72 0.07
CA LEU A 12 -34.74 42.38 -0.53
C LEU A 12 -33.44 41.99 -1.26
N LEU A 13 -32.73 42.95 -1.85
CA LEU A 13 -31.43 42.70 -2.50
C LEU A 13 -30.29 42.48 -1.51
N LEU A 14 -30.34 43.06 -0.29
CA LEU A 14 -29.34 42.83 0.74
C LEU A 14 -29.49 41.45 1.42
N SER A 15 -30.68 40.85 1.43
CA SER A 15 -30.93 39.52 2.05
C SER A 15 -30.35 38.39 1.22
N GLY A 16 -30.03 38.60 -0.05
CA GLY A 16 -29.48 37.56 -0.96
C GLY A 16 -27.98 37.27 -0.77
N LEU A 17 -27.23 38.15 -0.07
CA LEU A 17 -25.78 37.99 0.09
C LEU A 17 -25.38 37.12 1.30
N ALA A 18 -26.31 36.76 2.18
CA ALA A 18 -26.03 35.95 3.37
C ALA A 18 -26.03 34.43 3.12
N ALA A 19 -26.32 33.99 1.89
CA ALA A 19 -26.50 32.55 1.58
C ALA A 19 -25.21 31.79 1.21
N CYS A 20 -24.03 32.40 1.21
CA CYS A 20 -22.80 31.80 0.71
C CYS A 20 -21.88 31.19 1.77
N SER A 21 -22.35 30.88 2.98
CA SER A 21 -21.49 30.41 4.07
C SER A 21 -21.88 29.05 4.67
N ILE A 22 -22.49 28.16 3.89
CA ILE A 22 -22.83 26.79 4.37
C ILE A 22 -21.98 25.76 3.64
N LEU A 23 -20.67 25.99 3.54
CA LEU A 23 -19.73 24.89 3.29
C LEU A 23 -19.35 24.34 4.65
N PRO A 24 -19.63 23.04 4.94
CA PRO A 24 -19.15 22.42 6.17
C PRO A 24 -17.62 22.55 6.20
N PRO A 25 -17.03 22.79 7.37
CA PRO A 25 -15.58 22.84 7.50
C PRO A 25 -15.00 21.51 6.99
N VAL A 26 -14.00 21.61 6.11
CA VAL A 26 -13.27 20.43 5.62
C VAL A 26 -12.58 19.81 6.82
N GLU A 27 -12.98 18.61 7.20
CA GLU A 27 -12.31 17.91 8.28
C GLU A 27 -10.85 17.65 7.90
N PRO A 28 -9.90 17.95 8.80
CA PRO A 28 -8.48 17.73 8.53
C PRO A 28 -8.22 16.24 8.30
N VAL A 29 -7.50 15.91 7.22
CA VAL A 29 -7.11 14.55 6.90
C VAL A 29 -5.67 14.32 7.34
N THR A 30 -5.43 13.28 8.14
CA THR A 30 -4.09 12.85 8.53
C THR A 30 -3.57 11.84 7.51
N TYR A 31 -2.36 12.08 6.98
CA TYR A 31 -1.72 11.19 6.04
C TYR A 31 -0.69 10.32 6.76
N TYR A 32 -0.69 9.03 6.44
CA TYR A 32 0.24 8.05 6.99
C TYR A 32 1.15 7.48 5.90
N ARG A 33 2.39 7.23 6.28
CA ARG A 33 3.34 6.42 5.52
C ARG A 33 3.27 4.98 5.98
N LEU A 34 3.59 4.06 5.09
CA LEU A 34 3.88 2.71 5.53
C LEU A 34 5.23 2.73 6.29
N PRO A 35 5.28 2.26 7.55
CA PRO A 35 6.50 2.32 8.34
C PRO A 35 7.67 1.63 7.65
N ALA A 36 8.83 2.28 7.66
CA ALA A 36 10.07 1.66 7.21
C ALA A 36 10.46 0.55 8.19
N THR A 37 10.81 -0.60 7.65
CA THR A 37 11.20 -1.77 8.44
C THR A 37 12.52 -2.32 7.95
N SER A 38 13.35 -2.83 8.87
CA SER A 38 14.60 -3.51 8.54
C SER A 38 14.39 -5.02 8.63
N LEU A 39 14.84 -5.76 7.62
CA LEU A 39 14.75 -7.22 7.65
C LEU A 39 15.83 -7.82 8.54
N THR A 40 15.42 -8.70 9.44
CA THR A 40 16.35 -9.62 10.12
C THR A 40 16.44 -10.87 9.27
N LEU A 41 17.49 -10.98 8.46
CA LEU A 41 17.68 -12.16 7.62
C LEU A 41 18.07 -13.38 8.47
N PRO A 42 17.52 -14.58 8.17
CA PRO A 42 18.00 -15.82 8.76
C PRO A 42 19.50 -16.01 8.52
N ALA A 43 20.23 -16.60 9.46
CA ALA A 43 21.69 -16.79 9.39
C ALA A 43 22.16 -17.39 8.04
N LYS A 44 21.38 -18.34 7.50
CA LYS A 44 21.65 -18.97 6.20
C LYS A 44 21.61 -17.98 5.04
N LEU A 45 20.74 -16.96 5.09
CA LEU A 45 20.64 -15.93 4.07
C LEU A 45 21.68 -14.83 4.29
N HIS A 46 22.08 -14.57 5.54
CA HIS A 46 23.19 -13.63 5.81
C HIS A 46 24.48 -14.05 5.10
N SER A 47 24.81 -15.35 5.15
CA SER A 47 26.03 -15.92 4.58
C SER A 47 25.95 -16.19 3.08
N SER A 48 24.76 -16.13 2.45
CA SER A 48 24.63 -16.32 1.00
C SER A 48 25.17 -15.11 0.25
N PRO A 49 25.85 -15.31 -0.90
CA PRO A 49 26.26 -14.20 -1.75
C PRO A 49 25.05 -13.42 -2.24
N SER A 50 25.26 -12.16 -2.63
CA SER A 50 24.25 -11.39 -3.35
C SER A 50 23.98 -12.03 -4.70
N LEU A 51 22.73 -11.96 -5.17
CA LEU A 51 22.40 -12.33 -6.55
C LEU A 51 22.93 -11.27 -7.51
N PRO A 52 23.86 -11.63 -8.43
CA PRO A 52 24.42 -10.70 -9.41
C PRO A 52 23.43 -10.49 -10.57
N MET A 53 22.21 -10.09 -10.25
CA MET A 53 21.13 -9.90 -11.22
C MET A 53 20.39 -8.60 -10.97
N SER A 54 19.74 -8.13 -12.00
CA SER A 54 18.80 -7.02 -11.95
C SER A 54 17.38 -7.50 -11.78
N LEU A 55 16.68 -6.94 -10.79
CA LEU A 55 15.28 -7.23 -10.50
C LEU A 55 14.47 -5.93 -10.57
N ARG A 56 13.40 -5.96 -11.34
CA ARG A 56 12.35 -4.95 -11.30
C ARG A 56 11.25 -5.39 -10.37
N ILE A 57 10.86 -4.50 -9.45
CA ILE A 57 9.67 -4.68 -8.63
C ILE A 57 8.55 -3.85 -9.25
N ASN A 58 7.57 -4.53 -9.83
CA ASN A 58 6.43 -3.89 -10.45
C ASN A 58 5.42 -3.47 -9.38
N GLN A 59 4.72 -2.36 -9.61
CA GLN A 59 3.54 -2.02 -8.84
C GLN A 59 2.54 -3.17 -8.95
N PRO A 60 2.07 -3.77 -7.83
CA PRO A 60 1.10 -4.84 -7.88
C PRO A 60 -0.25 -4.35 -8.41
N ASN A 61 -0.97 -5.23 -9.09
CA ASN A 61 -2.37 -5.00 -9.37
C ASN A 61 -3.16 -5.00 -8.05
N ALA A 62 -4.14 -4.13 -7.95
CA ALA A 62 -5.09 -4.10 -6.85
C ALA A 62 -6.43 -3.57 -7.36
N ASP A 63 -7.53 -4.03 -6.77
CA ASP A 63 -8.87 -3.68 -7.20
C ASP A 63 -9.60 -2.81 -6.18
N GLY A 64 -10.55 -2.00 -6.65
CA GLY A 64 -11.46 -1.23 -5.82
C GLY A 64 -10.76 -0.31 -4.83
N LEU A 65 -11.15 -0.38 -3.56
CA LEU A 65 -10.61 0.47 -2.49
C LEU A 65 -9.12 0.19 -2.21
N LEU A 66 -8.62 -1.02 -2.48
CA LEU A 66 -7.22 -1.38 -2.28
C LEU A 66 -6.29 -0.68 -3.27
N ALA A 67 -6.80 -0.24 -4.42
CA ALA A 67 -6.01 0.49 -5.41
C ALA A 67 -5.77 1.97 -5.04
N GLY A 68 -6.45 2.48 -4.00
CA GLY A 68 -6.44 3.88 -3.60
C GLY A 68 -5.62 4.18 -2.35
N GLU A 69 -5.83 5.39 -1.83
CA GLU A 69 -5.15 5.93 -0.63
C GLU A 69 -5.92 5.67 0.66
N ARG A 70 -7.05 4.97 0.61
CA ARG A 70 -7.86 4.71 1.80
C ARG A 70 -7.26 3.61 2.65
N ILE A 71 -7.23 3.79 3.97
CA ILE A 71 -6.93 2.71 4.90
C ILE A 71 -8.21 1.88 5.04
N VAL A 72 -8.21 0.73 4.38
CA VAL A 72 -9.39 -0.12 4.23
C VAL A 72 -9.59 -0.98 5.47
N VAL A 73 -10.85 -1.17 5.85
CA VAL A 73 -11.27 -2.04 6.94
C VAL A 73 -12.47 -2.89 6.52
N LEU A 74 -12.49 -4.14 6.96
CA LEU A 74 -13.62 -5.06 6.87
C LEU A 74 -14.19 -5.23 8.28
N PRO A 75 -15.23 -4.47 8.63
CA PRO A 75 -15.88 -4.63 9.94
C PRO A 75 -16.63 -5.95 10.06
N ASP A 76 -17.13 -6.46 8.93
CA ASP A 76 -17.81 -7.75 8.76
C ASP A 76 -17.31 -8.41 7.47
N ASP A 77 -17.48 -9.73 7.33
CA ASP A 77 -16.87 -10.58 6.30
C ASP A 77 -16.95 -10.08 4.86
N ASN A 78 -18.01 -9.36 4.48
CA ASN A 78 -18.22 -8.91 3.10
C ASN A 78 -18.45 -7.40 2.98
N GLN A 79 -18.28 -6.64 4.05
CA GLN A 79 -18.47 -5.20 4.05
C GLN A 79 -17.13 -4.48 4.02
N LEU A 80 -16.88 -3.71 2.96
CA LEU A 80 -15.72 -2.83 2.87
C LEU A 80 -16.07 -1.44 3.44
N SER A 81 -15.23 -0.94 4.30
CA SER A 81 -15.27 0.41 4.86
C SER A 81 -13.86 1.02 4.89
N VAL A 82 -13.73 2.22 5.43
CA VAL A 82 -12.43 2.92 5.54
C VAL A 82 -12.33 3.62 6.88
N TYR A 83 -11.11 3.77 7.40
CA TYR A 83 -10.85 4.63 8.54
C TYR A 83 -11.12 6.09 8.18
N GLN A 84 -11.95 6.77 8.99
CA GLN A 84 -12.35 8.16 8.75
C GLN A 84 -11.21 9.13 9.10
N GLY A 85 -11.13 10.25 8.38
CA GLY A 85 -10.16 11.32 8.66
C GLY A 85 -8.68 10.95 8.42
N VAL A 86 -8.39 9.75 7.90
CA VAL A 86 -7.01 9.28 7.66
C VAL A 86 -6.86 8.66 6.28
N ARG A 87 -5.65 8.74 5.74
CA ARG A 87 -5.29 8.17 4.44
C ARG A 87 -3.82 7.74 4.41
N TRP A 88 -3.51 6.88 3.50
CA TRP A 88 -2.14 6.70 3.03
C TRP A 88 -1.67 7.94 2.27
N GLU A 89 -0.35 8.24 2.29
CA GLU A 89 0.26 9.35 1.54
C GLU A 89 0.27 9.12 0.02
N ALA A 90 0.09 7.88 -0.41
CA ALA A 90 0.01 7.47 -1.82
C ALA A 90 -0.87 6.19 -1.92
N PRO A 91 -1.31 5.81 -3.14
CA PRO A 91 -2.02 4.55 -3.36
C PRO A 91 -1.29 3.35 -2.75
N ALA A 92 -2.03 2.46 -2.06
CA ALA A 92 -1.46 1.33 -1.34
C ALA A 92 -0.53 0.43 -2.17
N PRO A 93 -0.80 0.13 -3.46
CA PRO A 93 0.14 -0.64 -4.30
C PRO A 93 1.49 0.06 -4.50
N ILE A 94 1.49 1.39 -4.59
CA ILE A 94 2.73 2.19 -4.73
C ILE A 94 3.51 2.17 -3.41
N LEU A 95 2.83 2.40 -2.29
CA LEU A 95 3.45 2.32 -0.96
C LEU A 95 4.07 0.95 -0.70
N TRP A 96 3.32 -0.11 -1.02
CA TRP A 96 3.78 -1.49 -0.87
C TRP A 96 5.06 -1.75 -1.66
N ARG A 97 5.08 -1.39 -2.96
CA ARG A 97 6.24 -1.55 -3.84
C ARG A 97 7.46 -0.76 -3.31
N ASN A 98 7.26 0.51 -2.99
CA ASN A 98 8.34 1.38 -2.53
C ASN A 98 8.95 0.87 -1.22
N ASN A 99 8.10 0.49 -0.24
CA ASN A 99 8.55 -0.09 1.02
C ASN A 99 9.34 -1.38 0.80
N LEU A 100 8.90 -2.25 -0.13
CA LEU A 100 9.61 -3.48 -0.48
C LEU A 100 10.99 -3.18 -1.09
N MET A 101 11.08 -2.21 -2.00
CA MET A 101 12.34 -1.77 -2.60
C MET A 101 13.31 -1.22 -1.56
N ASP A 102 12.84 -0.31 -0.70
CA ASP A 102 13.66 0.29 0.35
C ASP A 102 14.18 -0.77 1.32
N THR A 103 13.32 -1.69 1.72
CA THR A 103 13.66 -2.78 2.63
C THR A 103 14.68 -3.74 2.02
N TRP A 104 14.52 -4.13 0.75
CA TRP A 104 15.42 -5.07 0.09
C TRP A 104 16.76 -4.45 -0.29
N SER A 105 16.79 -3.17 -0.66
CA SER A 105 18.03 -2.47 -0.95
C SER A 105 19.00 -2.48 0.25
N GLN A 106 18.46 -2.36 1.47
CA GLN A 106 19.23 -2.40 2.71
C GLN A 106 19.84 -3.78 3.01
N THR A 107 19.31 -4.85 2.44
CA THR A 107 19.83 -6.22 2.66
C THR A 107 21.11 -6.52 1.86
N GLY A 108 21.34 -5.80 0.77
CA GLY A 108 22.44 -6.07 -0.18
C GLY A 108 22.34 -7.43 -0.88
N LYS A 109 21.19 -8.14 -0.80
CA LYS A 109 21.03 -9.49 -1.38
C LYS A 109 20.68 -9.47 -2.87
N ILE A 110 20.18 -8.38 -3.38
CA ILE A 110 19.91 -8.16 -4.81
C ILE A 110 20.79 -7.00 -5.24
N GLN A 111 21.64 -7.22 -6.23
CA GLN A 111 22.65 -6.23 -6.61
C GLN A 111 22.04 -5.00 -7.27
N TYR A 112 21.04 -5.20 -8.14
CA TYR A 112 20.40 -4.11 -8.88
C TYR A 112 18.88 -4.21 -8.74
N LEU A 113 18.28 -3.25 -8.04
CA LEU A 113 16.84 -3.09 -7.91
C LEU A 113 16.38 -1.90 -8.75
N SER A 114 15.25 -2.05 -9.41
CA SER A 114 14.57 -0.97 -10.13
C SER A 114 13.05 -1.07 -9.96
N SER A 115 12.36 0.01 -10.25
CA SER A 115 10.91 0.06 -10.31
C SER A 115 10.41 -0.01 -11.76
N ASP A 116 9.11 -0.26 -11.93
CA ASP A 116 8.42 -0.20 -13.21
C ASP A 116 8.38 1.21 -13.83
N THR A 117 8.64 2.26 -13.03
CA THR A 117 8.68 3.65 -13.52
C THR A 117 9.99 3.99 -14.25
N GLU A 118 11.03 3.18 -14.09
CA GLU A 118 12.36 3.48 -14.64
C GLU A 118 12.60 2.91 -16.05
N ALA A 119 11.73 2.03 -16.54
CA ALA A 119 11.77 1.42 -17.86
C ALA A 119 13.13 0.78 -18.25
N LEU A 120 13.91 0.34 -17.26
CA LEU A 120 15.22 -0.30 -17.47
C LEU A 120 15.05 -1.75 -17.96
N GLN A 121 16.03 -2.25 -18.72
CA GLN A 121 16.11 -3.68 -18.99
C GLN A 121 16.63 -4.41 -17.76
N VAL A 122 15.91 -5.47 -17.36
CA VAL A 122 16.24 -6.26 -16.17
C VAL A 122 16.26 -7.76 -16.48
N ASP A 123 16.88 -8.52 -15.61
CA ASP A 123 16.94 -9.97 -15.73
C ASP A 123 15.64 -10.65 -15.31
N LEU A 124 15.01 -10.13 -14.25
CA LEU A 124 13.76 -10.64 -13.70
C LEU A 124 12.81 -9.50 -13.31
N GLU A 125 11.53 -9.83 -13.27
CA GLU A 125 10.49 -8.97 -12.74
C GLU A 125 9.71 -9.71 -11.64
N LEU A 126 9.50 -9.02 -10.53
CA LEU A 126 8.53 -9.41 -9.51
C LEU A 126 7.26 -8.61 -9.75
N GLY A 127 6.20 -9.29 -10.15
CA GLY A 127 4.87 -8.75 -10.33
C GLY A 127 3.84 -9.54 -9.54
N GLY A 128 2.57 -9.18 -9.69
CA GLY A 128 1.48 -9.92 -9.06
C GLY A 128 0.30 -9.05 -8.63
N THR A 129 -0.52 -9.61 -7.72
CA THR A 129 -1.75 -8.96 -7.27
C THR A 129 -1.78 -8.86 -5.75
N LEU A 130 -2.02 -7.66 -5.25
CA LEU A 130 -2.25 -7.37 -3.84
C LEU A 130 -3.73 -7.68 -3.53
N ARG A 131 -3.97 -8.86 -2.93
CA ARG A 131 -5.31 -9.38 -2.64
C ARG A 131 -5.90 -8.82 -1.36
N ALA A 132 -5.06 -8.56 -0.36
CA ALA A 132 -5.44 -7.95 0.88
C ALA A 132 -4.40 -6.90 1.28
N PHE A 133 -4.87 -5.75 1.72
CA PHE A 133 -4.12 -4.67 2.35
C PHE A 133 -5.12 -3.87 3.18
N HIS A 134 -5.64 -4.53 4.22
CA HIS A 134 -6.74 -4.01 5.01
C HIS A 134 -6.70 -4.52 6.45
N THR A 135 -7.53 -3.95 7.30
CA THR A 135 -7.80 -4.47 8.65
C THR A 135 -9.09 -5.27 8.62
N GLU A 136 -9.09 -6.46 9.18
CA GLU A 136 -10.27 -7.31 9.40
C GLU A 136 -10.66 -7.28 10.86
N TYR A 137 -11.97 -7.40 11.16
CA TYR A 137 -12.43 -7.54 12.53
C TYR A 137 -12.94 -8.97 12.76
N HIS A 138 -12.35 -9.64 13.75
CA HIS A 138 -12.80 -10.95 14.21
C HIS A 138 -13.18 -10.88 15.69
N ALA A 139 -14.44 -11.14 16.01
CA ALA A 139 -14.97 -11.01 17.38
C ALA A 139 -14.65 -9.64 18.02
N GLY A 140 -14.74 -8.56 17.25
CA GLY A 140 -14.48 -7.20 17.70
C GLY A 140 -13.00 -6.82 17.82
N GLN A 141 -12.07 -7.71 17.49
CA GLN A 141 -10.63 -7.45 17.52
C GLN A 141 -10.10 -7.14 16.11
N PRO A 142 -9.41 -6.00 15.92
CA PRO A 142 -8.78 -5.67 14.64
C PRO A 142 -7.57 -6.57 14.37
N LYS A 143 -7.40 -6.96 13.12
CA LYS A 143 -6.23 -7.66 12.62
C LYS A 143 -5.87 -7.13 11.23
N VAL A 144 -4.68 -6.63 11.07
CA VAL A 144 -4.15 -6.25 9.75
C VAL A 144 -3.87 -7.51 8.95
N HIS A 145 -4.27 -7.51 7.69
CA HIS A 145 -4.02 -8.59 6.74
C HIS A 145 -3.41 -8.03 5.46
N ILE A 146 -2.24 -8.57 5.07
CA ILE A 146 -1.60 -8.32 3.78
C ILE A 146 -1.50 -9.65 3.05
N GLN A 147 -2.01 -9.72 1.82
CA GLN A 147 -1.91 -10.92 0.98
C GLN A 147 -1.49 -10.52 -0.44
N PHE A 148 -0.45 -11.18 -0.93
CA PHE A 148 0.12 -10.93 -2.25
C PHE A 148 0.30 -12.23 -3.03
N ASP A 149 -0.29 -12.28 -4.24
CA ASP A 149 -0.06 -13.33 -5.22
C ASP A 149 1.15 -12.93 -6.08
N ALA A 150 2.32 -13.43 -5.73
CA ALA A 150 3.57 -13.11 -6.40
C ALA A 150 3.78 -13.92 -7.68
N GLN A 151 4.37 -13.27 -8.68
CA GLN A 151 4.84 -13.88 -9.92
C GLN A 151 6.27 -13.40 -10.21
N LEU A 152 7.19 -14.34 -10.38
CA LEU A 152 8.52 -14.07 -10.91
C LEU A 152 8.51 -14.30 -12.40
N ILE A 153 8.90 -13.31 -13.18
CA ILE A 153 8.72 -13.26 -14.62
C ILE A 153 10.09 -13.06 -15.29
N ASP A 154 10.35 -13.80 -16.35
CA ASP A 154 11.41 -13.49 -17.32
C ASP A 154 10.87 -12.47 -18.33
N PRO A 155 11.33 -11.20 -18.30
CA PRO A 155 10.80 -10.17 -19.19
C PRO A 155 11.14 -10.41 -20.68
N ARG A 156 12.18 -11.17 -20.99
CA ARG A 156 12.59 -11.44 -22.37
C ARG A 156 11.66 -12.43 -23.06
N SER A 157 11.38 -13.52 -22.37
CA SER A 157 10.45 -14.56 -22.87
C SER A 157 8.98 -14.31 -22.50
N ARG A 158 8.72 -13.34 -21.59
CA ARG A 158 7.40 -13.05 -21.01
C ARG A 158 6.79 -14.27 -20.32
N ARG A 159 7.61 -15.15 -19.76
CA ARG A 159 7.17 -16.36 -19.06
C ARG A 159 7.22 -16.18 -17.56
N ILE A 160 6.20 -16.68 -16.89
CA ILE A 160 6.21 -16.84 -15.44
C ILE A 160 7.15 -18.01 -15.12
N LEU A 161 8.16 -17.73 -14.32
CA LEU A 161 9.15 -18.72 -13.87
C LEU A 161 8.69 -19.40 -12.57
N ALA A 162 8.05 -18.65 -11.71
CA ALA A 162 7.51 -19.15 -10.44
C ALA A 162 6.35 -18.26 -9.99
N SER A 163 5.42 -18.84 -9.23
CA SER A 163 4.35 -18.11 -8.57
C SER A 163 4.07 -18.68 -7.20
N GLN A 164 3.75 -17.81 -6.25
CA GLN A 164 3.42 -18.21 -4.88
C GLN A 164 2.56 -17.15 -4.21
N ARG A 165 1.60 -17.59 -3.38
CA ARG A 165 0.83 -16.72 -2.51
C ARG A 165 1.56 -16.53 -1.19
N PHE A 166 1.64 -15.28 -0.76
CA PHE A 166 2.15 -14.87 0.54
C PHE A 166 1.07 -14.17 1.33
N SER A 167 1.06 -14.40 2.62
CA SER A 167 0.11 -13.77 3.53
C SER A 167 0.80 -13.48 4.86
N SER A 168 0.51 -12.32 5.41
CA SER A 168 0.95 -11.91 6.73
C SER A 168 -0.20 -11.24 7.47
N GLN A 169 -0.29 -11.50 8.77
CA GLN A 169 -1.31 -10.94 9.64
C GLN A 169 -0.67 -10.43 10.93
N GLN A 170 -1.16 -9.27 11.40
CA GLN A 170 -0.68 -8.66 12.63
C GLN A 170 -1.81 -8.05 13.43
N VAL A 171 -1.82 -8.29 14.73
CA VAL A 171 -2.79 -7.69 15.65
C VAL A 171 -2.25 -6.33 16.10
N PRO A 172 -2.93 -5.21 15.82
CA PRO A 172 -2.51 -3.91 16.31
C PRO A 172 -2.69 -3.78 17.83
N ALA A 173 -1.92 -2.91 18.48
CA ALA A 173 -2.01 -2.66 19.91
C ALA A 173 -3.36 -2.06 20.32
N SER A 174 -4.05 -1.38 19.41
CA SER A 174 -5.40 -0.82 19.59
C SER A 174 -6.08 -0.67 18.22
N ALA A 175 -7.36 -0.26 18.22
CA ALA A 175 -8.12 -0.02 16.98
C ALA A 175 -7.89 1.38 16.37
N ASP A 176 -7.08 2.23 17.00
CA ASP A 176 -6.78 3.54 16.43
C ASP A 176 -5.89 3.46 15.19
N ALA A 177 -5.98 4.49 14.33
CA ALA A 177 -5.29 4.48 13.04
C ALA A 177 -3.76 4.37 13.18
N ALA A 178 -3.15 4.97 14.20
CA ALA A 178 -1.71 4.93 14.38
C ALA A 178 -1.22 3.52 14.75
N ALA A 179 -1.91 2.83 15.66
CA ALA A 179 -1.61 1.44 16.02
C ALA A 179 -1.83 0.49 14.84
N VAL A 180 -2.89 0.71 14.06
CA VAL A 180 -3.16 -0.06 12.85
C VAL A 180 -2.06 0.13 11.80
N VAL A 181 -1.60 1.37 11.58
CA VAL A 181 -0.50 1.66 10.66
C VAL A 181 0.81 1.00 11.12
N ALA A 182 1.10 1.01 12.43
CA ALA A 182 2.26 0.28 12.97
C ALA A 182 2.17 -1.22 12.67
N ALA A 183 1.01 -1.83 12.87
CA ALA A 183 0.77 -3.24 12.55
C ALA A 183 0.88 -3.54 11.04
N PHE A 184 0.51 -2.60 10.14
CA PHE A 184 0.79 -2.73 8.72
C PHE A 184 2.30 -2.80 8.45
N GLY A 185 3.12 -1.99 9.14
CA GLY A 185 4.57 -2.06 9.04
C GLY A 185 5.12 -3.43 9.42
N GLU A 186 4.67 -3.99 10.55
CA GLU A 186 5.09 -5.32 11.03
C GLU A 186 4.64 -6.44 10.08
N ALA A 187 3.39 -6.40 9.60
CA ALA A 187 2.88 -7.36 8.63
C ALA A 187 3.66 -7.29 7.30
N GLN A 188 3.97 -6.06 6.83
CA GLN A 188 4.77 -5.84 5.63
C GLN A 188 6.20 -6.38 5.79
N GLN A 189 6.83 -6.20 6.94
CA GLN A 189 8.15 -6.73 7.25
C GLN A 189 8.17 -8.27 7.13
N GLN A 190 7.20 -8.95 7.75
CA GLN A 190 7.08 -10.41 7.68
C GLN A 190 6.88 -10.90 6.25
N LEU A 191 5.98 -10.26 5.49
CA LEU A 191 5.70 -10.62 4.10
C LEU A 191 6.93 -10.37 3.22
N SER A 192 7.61 -9.24 3.39
CA SER A 192 8.84 -8.88 2.69
C SER A 192 9.96 -9.91 2.91
N GLN A 193 10.11 -10.41 4.14
CA GLN A 193 11.08 -11.46 4.46
C GLN A 193 10.73 -12.79 3.80
N GLN A 194 9.46 -13.20 3.80
CA GLN A 194 9.00 -14.42 3.12
C GLN A 194 9.25 -14.34 1.62
N LEU A 195 8.89 -13.22 0.99
CA LEU A 195 9.10 -12.96 -0.43
C LEU A 195 10.59 -13.02 -0.82
N LEU A 196 11.46 -12.35 -0.05
CA LEU A 196 12.89 -12.36 -0.32
C LEU A 196 13.46 -13.77 -0.20
N THR A 197 13.09 -14.51 0.84
CA THR A 197 13.51 -15.90 1.04
C THR A 197 13.10 -16.78 -0.12
N TRP A 198 11.86 -16.65 -0.58
CA TRP A 198 11.36 -17.38 -1.75
C TRP A 198 12.13 -17.00 -3.02
N LEU A 199 12.28 -15.71 -3.31
CA LEU A 199 13.00 -15.23 -4.48
C LEU A 199 14.41 -15.81 -4.56
N LEU A 200 15.15 -15.78 -3.44
CA LEU A 200 16.50 -16.32 -3.35
C LEU A 200 16.56 -17.86 -3.46
N SER A 201 15.44 -18.55 -3.28
CA SER A 201 15.34 -20.02 -3.41
C SER A 201 14.96 -20.49 -4.82
N VAL A 202 14.40 -19.59 -5.66
CA VAL A 202 13.99 -19.94 -7.02
C VAL A 202 15.22 -20.15 -7.89
N LYS A 203 15.43 -21.39 -8.37
CA LYS A 203 16.49 -21.68 -9.33
C LYS A 203 16.10 -21.10 -10.69
N THR A 204 16.76 -20.03 -11.09
CA THR A 204 16.61 -19.50 -12.44
C THR A 204 17.42 -20.32 -13.42
N THR A 205 16.91 -20.53 -14.63
CA THR A 205 17.54 -21.39 -15.68
C THR A 205 18.91 -20.87 -16.15
N ARG A 206 19.42 -19.79 -15.58
CA ARG A 206 20.77 -19.23 -15.84
C ARG A 206 21.89 -19.95 -15.08
N ASP A 207 21.55 -20.81 -14.13
CA ASP A 207 22.53 -21.61 -13.38
C ASP A 207 22.93 -22.92 -14.11
N ARG A 208 22.66 -23.02 -15.42
CA ARG A 208 23.05 -24.15 -16.28
C ARG A 208 24.01 -23.73 -17.37
#